data_c266db877b809267ade8e9b463831b2e
#
_entry.id   c266db877b809267ade8e9b463831b2e
#
_cell.length_a   1.000
_cell.length_b   1.000
_cell.length_c   1.000
_cell.angle_alpha   90.00
_cell.angle_beta   90.00
_cell.angle_gamma   90.00
#
_symmetry.space_group_name_H-M   'P 1'
#
loop_
_entity.id
_entity.type
_entity.pdbx_description
1 polymer ?
#
loop_
_entity_poly.entity_id
_entity_poly.type
_entity_poly.pdbx_seq_one_letter_code
_entity_poly.pdbx_strand_id
1 'polypeptide(L)'
;MGEKIVNPEVTVVMPCLNEAETLATCIEKTLETFRSYNIKGEIVVADNGSTDGSQKIAMDLGARVVPVARRGYGAALQGGIAAASAPYIIMGDADDSYDFREIPRFIEALRNSHDFVMGCRFPAGGGEIKPGAMPFLHRYLGTPVLTALGQIFFHHRFKDVNCGMRGFTKRAFEEMALQSDGMEFASEMVARAAMINLKSCEVPVTLHPDGRSRAPHLRTWRDGWRHLKFMLLLCPRWLYRMPGLFLSLLGGIMTLILAITPLSVQGITLDIHTLMVFQMILFLGLQILLFGHLASYYAEQNHLIPPSHQKPWVNPVESGALWGGLFMILGASGLIYTFDLWRDVGFGPLETSQTLRLFSISIFGIILGLELIFVGFLFGLFDLMGKRNKDHTP
;
A
#
# COMPACT_ATOMS: atom_id res chain seq x y z
N MET A 1 -8.73 18.09 39.44
CA MET A 1 -9.60 16.94 39.18
C MET A 1 -10.55 17.38 38.08
N GLY A 2 -10.20 17.10 36.81
CA GLY A 2 -11.03 17.55 35.66
C GLY A 2 -12.36 16.77 35.69
N GLU A 3 -13.48 17.49 35.58
CA GLU A 3 -14.79 16.87 35.40
C GLU A 3 -14.72 15.90 34.22
N LYS A 4 -15.04 14.64 34.44
CA LYS A 4 -15.22 13.67 33.36
C LYS A 4 -16.34 14.18 32.46
N ILE A 5 -15.99 14.65 31.25
CA ILE A 5 -17.01 15.06 30.28
C ILE A 5 -17.83 13.82 29.96
N VAL A 6 -19.07 13.82 30.37
CA VAL A 6 -20.01 12.76 30.07
C VAL A 6 -20.45 12.94 28.60
N ASN A 7 -20.15 11.94 27.75
CA ASN A 7 -20.40 11.93 26.30
C ASN A 7 -19.68 13.04 25.52
N PRO A 8 -18.35 12.97 25.35
CA PRO A 8 -17.65 13.90 24.47
C PRO A 8 -18.08 13.68 23.01
N GLU A 9 -18.11 14.77 22.23
CA GLU A 9 -18.35 14.74 20.80
C GLU A 9 -17.08 14.35 20.03
N VAL A 10 -15.91 14.81 20.51
CA VAL A 10 -14.61 14.60 19.88
C VAL A 10 -13.57 14.13 20.88
N THR A 11 -12.74 13.20 20.48
CA THR A 11 -11.49 12.84 21.16
C THR A 11 -10.31 13.29 20.33
N VAL A 12 -9.44 14.12 20.90
CA VAL A 12 -8.15 14.46 20.30
C VAL A 12 -7.11 13.47 20.82
N VAL A 13 -6.48 12.71 19.93
CA VAL A 13 -5.46 11.70 20.26
C VAL A 13 -4.09 12.23 19.86
N MET A 14 -3.19 12.32 20.83
CA MET A 14 -1.81 12.76 20.65
C MET A 14 -0.87 11.58 20.98
N PRO A 15 -0.11 11.02 20.00
CA PRO A 15 0.93 10.05 20.28
C PRO A 15 2.09 10.75 20.98
N CYS A 16 2.61 10.16 22.05
CA CYS A 16 3.64 10.78 22.87
C CYS A 16 4.81 9.81 23.14
N LEU A 17 6.03 10.28 22.88
CA LEU A 17 7.26 9.62 23.30
C LEU A 17 8.33 10.68 23.61
N ASN A 18 8.45 11.06 24.88
CA ASN A 18 9.38 12.10 25.34
C ASN A 18 9.13 13.46 24.67
N GLU A 19 7.92 14.02 24.85
CA GLU A 19 7.50 15.30 24.28
C GLU A 19 7.25 16.36 25.37
N ALA A 20 8.00 16.31 26.50
CA ALA A 20 7.80 17.22 27.62
C ALA A 20 7.96 18.71 27.24
N GLU A 21 8.74 19.03 26.19
CA GLU A 21 8.97 20.41 25.73
C GLU A 21 7.74 21.02 25.05
N THR A 22 6.92 20.23 24.37
CA THR A 22 5.87 20.70 23.45
C THR A 22 4.46 20.27 23.84
N LEU A 23 4.34 19.18 24.56
CA LEU A 23 3.05 18.55 24.89
C LEU A 23 2.11 19.52 25.65
N ALA A 24 2.63 20.32 26.58
CA ALA A 24 1.82 21.30 27.31
C ALA A 24 1.15 22.28 26.35
N THR A 25 1.92 22.86 25.43
CA THR A 25 1.43 23.80 24.41
C THR A 25 0.33 23.17 23.53
N CYS A 26 0.52 21.91 23.11
CA CYS A 26 -0.48 21.19 22.30
C CYS A 26 -1.79 20.99 23.06
N ILE A 27 -1.72 20.59 24.34
CA ILE A 27 -2.90 20.39 25.20
C ILE A 27 -3.61 21.72 25.46
N GLU A 28 -2.88 22.78 25.81
CA GLU A 28 -3.44 24.11 26.08
C GLU A 28 -4.16 24.67 24.84
N LYS A 29 -3.54 24.62 23.64
CA LYS A 29 -4.18 25.03 22.40
C LYS A 29 -5.48 24.25 22.13
N THR A 30 -5.47 22.95 22.42
CA THR A 30 -6.66 22.10 22.25
C THR A 30 -7.76 22.49 23.23
N LEU A 31 -7.45 22.70 24.50
CA LEU A 31 -8.42 23.13 25.52
C LEU A 31 -8.97 24.52 25.27
N GLU A 32 -8.12 25.47 24.81
CA GLU A 32 -8.54 26.79 24.38
C GLU A 32 -9.55 26.71 23.23
N THR A 33 -9.26 25.86 22.23
CA THR A 33 -10.15 25.62 21.09
C THR A 33 -11.48 25.04 21.52
N PHE A 34 -11.47 24.06 22.42
CA PHE A 34 -12.71 23.49 22.96
C PHE A 34 -13.58 24.53 23.65
N ARG A 35 -12.98 25.40 24.45
CA ARG A 35 -13.68 26.48 25.12
C ARG A 35 -14.24 27.52 24.14
N SER A 36 -13.38 27.97 23.19
CA SER A 36 -13.75 29.06 22.25
C SER A 36 -14.88 28.65 21.29
N TYR A 37 -14.95 27.37 20.92
CA TYR A 37 -15.96 26.87 19.99
C TYR A 37 -17.05 26.02 20.66
N ASN A 38 -17.11 26.02 22.01
CA ASN A 38 -18.06 25.24 22.80
C ASN A 38 -18.12 23.77 22.39
N ILE A 39 -16.93 23.15 22.18
CA ILE A 39 -16.79 21.76 21.78
C ILE A 39 -16.68 20.88 23.04
N LYS A 40 -17.54 19.87 23.14
CA LYS A 40 -17.44 18.84 24.19
C LYS A 40 -16.37 17.83 23.80
N GLY A 41 -15.11 18.11 24.13
CA GLY A 41 -13.99 17.28 23.71
C GLY A 41 -13.20 16.69 24.89
N GLU A 42 -12.61 15.52 24.68
CA GLU A 42 -11.59 14.94 25.55
C GLU A 42 -10.24 14.91 24.84
N ILE A 43 -9.16 14.92 25.62
CA ILE A 43 -7.79 14.76 25.13
C ILE A 43 -7.24 13.43 25.65
N VAL A 44 -6.74 12.61 24.74
CA VAL A 44 -6.05 11.35 25.03
C VAL A 44 -4.59 11.48 24.59
N VAL A 45 -3.70 11.36 25.53
CA VAL A 45 -2.25 11.26 25.27
C VAL A 45 -1.88 9.78 25.30
N ALA A 46 -1.55 9.25 24.14
CA ALA A 46 -1.15 7.86 23.96
C ALA A 46 0.36 7.73 24.18
N ASP A 47 0.75 7.40 25.43
CA ASP A 47 2.14 7.35 25.84
C ASP A 47 2.81 6.04 25.47
N ASN A 48 3.89 6.11 24.71
CA ASN A 48 4.66 4.96 24.21
C ASN A 48 5.92 4.67 25.04
N GLY A 49 5.89 5.01 26.33
CA GLY A 49 6.96 4.77 27.29
C GLY A 49 7.88 5.97 27.49
N SER A 50 7.31 7.16 27.67
CA SER A 50 8.06 8.39 27.99
C SER A 50 8.72 8.32 29.35
N THR A 51 9.92 8.93 29.48
CA THR A 51 10.74 8.97 30.69
C THR A 51 11.11 10.41 31.12
N ASP A 52 10.63 11.41 30.38
CA ASP A 52 10.98 12.83 30.52
C ASP A 52 9.95 13.65 31.34
N GLY A 53 8.92 12.99 31.87
CA GLY A 53 7.85 13.65 32.60
C GLY A 53 6.62 14.04 31.78
N SER A 54 6.58 13.73 30.48
CA SER A 54 5.43 14.00 29.59
C SER A 54 4.10 13.50 30.15
N GLN A 55 4.06 12.32 30.77
CA GLN A 55 2.87 11.74 31.37
C GLN A 55 2.31 12.64 32.48
N LYS A 56 3.17 13.16 33.36
CA LYS A 56 2.76 14.05 34.44
C LYS A 56 2.22 15.36 33.92
N ILE A 57 2.88 15.96 32.94
CA ILE A 57 2.42 17.20 32.27
C ILE A 57 1.01 17.01 31.71
N ALA A 58 0.77 15.90 31.00
CA ALA A 58 -0.55 15.61 30.44
C ALA A 58 -1.64 15.48 31.51
N MET A 59 -1.36 14.75 32.59
CA MET A 59 -2.31 14.57 33.70
C MET A 59 -2.61 15.88 34.44
N ASP A 60 -1.58 16.69 34.70
CA ASP A 60 -1.72 17.97 35.40
C ASP A 60 -2.58 18.97 34.58
N LEU A 61 -2.57 18.87 33.26
CA LEU A 61 -3.41 19.66 32.35
C LEU A 61 -4.79 19.04 32.08
N GLY A 62 -5.12 17.91 32.70
CA GLY A 62 -6.44 17.27 32.60
C GLY A 62 -6.60 16.35 31.37
N ALA A 63 -5.54 16.05 30.64
CA ALA A 63 -5.58 15.06 29.58
C ALA A 63 -5.54 13.64 30.17
N ARG A 64 -6.21 12.70 29.51
CA ARG A 64 -6.19 11.28 29.89
C ARG A 64 -4.98 10.58 29.25
N VAL A 65 -4.07 10.11 30.08
CA VAL A 65 -2.89 9.35 29.65
C VAL A 65 -3.24 7.88 29.48
N VAL A 66 -2.92 7.33 28.32
CA VAL A 66 -3.10 5.91 27.99
C VAL A 66 -1.73 5.30 27.72
N PRO A 67 -1.22 4.43 28.62
CA PRO A 67 0.05 3.77 28.38
C PRO A 67 -0.10 2.70 27.31
N VAL A 68 0.77 2.74 26.28
CA VAL A 68 0.80 1.80 25.15
C VAL A 68 2.13 1.03 25.18
N ALA A 69 2.09 -0.24 25.58
CA ALA A 69 3.29 -1.07 25.74
C ALA A 69 3.93 -1.44 24.38
N ARG A 70 3.11 -1.63 23.34
CA ARG A 70 3.57 -1.93 21.99
C ARG A 70 4.22 -0.70 21.38
N ARG A 71 5.52 -0.78 21.06
CA ARG A 71 6.29 0.37 20.58
C ARG A 71 5.99 0.68 19.12
N GLY A 72 5.87 1.97 18.82
CA GLY A 72 5.71 2.52 17.48
C GLY A 72 4.67 3.63 17.41
N TYR A 73 4.81 4.51 16.42
CA TYR A 73 3.89 5.63 16.18
C TYR A 73 2.44 5.15 15.95
N GLY A 74 2.29 4.18 15.04
CA GLY A 74 0.98 3.57 14.75
C GLY A 74 0.42 2.82 15.95
N ALA A 75 1.26 2.11 16.71
CA ALA A 75 0.84 1.41 17.93
C ALA A 75 0.33 2.39 18.99
N ALA A 76 1.01 3.53 19.21
CA ALA A 76 0.56 4.57 20.10
C ALA A 76 -0.81 5.12 19.68
N LEU A 77 -0.97 5.47 18.40
CA LEU A 77 -2.25 5.96 17.87
C LEU A 77 -3.37 4.93 18.01
N GLN A 78 -3.14 3.67 17.64
CA GLN A 78 -4.13 2.60 17.81
C GLN A 78 -4.60 2.46 19.26
N GLY A 79 -3.64 2.47 20.20
CA GLY A 79 -3.97 2.39 21.64
C GLY A 79 -4.76 3.60 22.13
N GLY A 80 -4.39 4.80 21.71
CA GLY A 80 -5.12 6.03 22.05
C GLY A 80 -6.52 6.08 21.44
N ILE A 81 -6.66 5.68 20.19
CA ILE A 81 -7.95 5.64 19.48
C ILE A 81 -8.87 4.58 20.08
N ALA A 82 -8.35 3.41 20.41
CA ALA A 82 -9.13 2.36 21.08
C ALA A 82 -9.69 2.84 22.43
N ALA A 83 -8.95 3.68 23.13
CA ALA A 83 -9.38 4.29 24.38
C ALA A 83 -10.33 5.50 24.20
N ALA A 84 -10.46 6.04 22.99
CA ALA A 84 -11.31 7.19 22.73
C ALA A 84 -12.79 6.92 23.03
N SER A 85 -13.44 7.87 23.70
CA SER A 85 -14.87 7.74 24.08
C SER A 85 -15.82 8.37 23.08
N ALA A 86 -15.32 9.34 22.28
CA ALA A 86 -16.14 10.10 21.34
C ALA A 86 -16.35 9.39 19.99
N PRO A 87 -17.44 9.74 19.27
CA PRO A 87 -17.68 9.24 17.92
C PRO A 87 -16.73 9.85 16.87
N TYR A 88 -16.25 11.07 17.08
CA TYR A 88 -15.28 11.75 16.23
C TYR A 88 -13.90 11.72 16.87
N ILE A 89 -12.90 11.38 16.09
CA ILE A 89 -11.53 11.32 16.54
C ILE A 89 -10.68 12.24 15.67
N ILE A 90 -9.84 13.03 16.31
CA ILE A 90 -8.83 13.85 15.63
C ILE A 90 -7.47 13.41 16.18
N MET A 91 -6.55 13.06 15.30
CA MET A 91 -5.16 12.79 15.65
C MET A 91 -4.27 13.95 15.22
N GLY A 92 -3.23 14.20 16.00
CA GLY A 92 -2.18 15.16 15.67
C GLY A 92 -0.94 14.92 16.52
N ASP A 93 0.22 15.29 16.00
CA ASP A 93 1.50 15.07 16.67
C ASP A 93 1.67 16.01 17.87
N ALA A 94 2.33 15.53 18.93
CA ALA A 94 2.54 16.28 20.18
C ALA A 94 3.77 17.20 20.15
N ASP A 95 4.30 17.50 18.96
CA ASP A 95 5.53 18.29 18.75
C ASP A 95 5.31 19.76 18.39
N ASP A 96 4.06 20.22 18.51
CA ASP A 96 3.62 21.56 18.17
C ASP A 96 3.80 21.97 16.70
N SER A 97 4.05 21.00 15.81
CA SER A 97 4.13 21.27 14.37
C SER A 97 2.76 21.56 13.72
N TYR A 98 1.66 21.10 14.32
CA TYR A 98 0.30 21.39 13.90
C TYR A 98 -0.41 22.32 14.89
N ASP A 99 -1.21 23.25 14.37
CA ASP A 99 -2.00 24.14 15.20
C ASP A 99 -3.35 23.50 15.56
N PHE A 100 -3.49 23.04 16.79
CA PHE A 100 -4.74 22.45 17.28
C PHE A 100 -5.93 23.41 17.31
N ARG A 101 -5.74 24.73 17.06
CA ARG A 101 -6.80 25.69 16.84
C ARG A 101 -7.55 25.48 15.52
N GLU A 102 -7.02 24.65 14.64
CA GLU A 102 -7.66 24.26 13.38
C GLU A 102 -8.63 23.08 13.51
N ILE A 103 -8.75 22.45 14.70
CA ILE A 103 -9.72 21.37 15.02
C ILE A 103 -11.15 21.64 14.54
N PRO A 104 -11.72 22.85 14.66
CA PRO A 104 -13.10 23.10 14.25
C PRO A 104 -13.37 22.77 12.78
N ARG A 105 -12.39 22.96 11.88
CA ARG A 105 -12.53 22.60 10.45
C ARG A 105 -12.73 21.09 10.24
N PHE A 106 -12.04 20.28 11.03
CA PHE A 106 -12.18 18.83 10.99
C PHE A 106 -13.54 18.38 11.52
N ILE A 107 -13.98 18.96 12.64
CA ILE A 107 -15.29 18.64 13.24
C ILE A 107 -16.42 19.03 12.29
N GLU A 108 -16.34 20.20 11.66
CA GLU A 108 -17.33 20.63 10.69
C GLU A 108 -17.43 19.66 9.51
N ALA A 109 -16.30 19.21 8.97
CA ALA A 109 -16.27 18.24 7.89
C ALA A 109 -16.88 16.88 8.32
N LEU A 110 -16.58 16.40 9.53
CA LEU A 110 -17.15 15.17 10.09
C LEU A 110 -18.66 15.29 10.34
N ARG A 111 -19.14 16.43 10.87
CA ARG A 111 -20.57 16.72 11.01
C ARG A 111 -21.31 16.75 9.67
N ASN A 112 -20.62 17.17 8.60
CA ASN A 112 -21.11 17.14 7.21
C ASN A 112 -21.01 15.74 6.57
N SER A 113 -21.02 14.70 7.40
CA SER A 113 -21.06 13.30 6.99
C SER A 113 -19.85 12.83 6.18
N HIS A 114 -18.67 13.40 6.39
CA HIS A 114 -17.43 12.80 5.95
C HIS A 114 -16.96 11.78 6.99
N ASP A 115 -16.47 10.65 6.51
CA ASP A 115 -15.97 9.57 7.35
C ASP A 115 -14.48 9.74 7.68
N PHE A 116 -13.75 10.41 6.78
CA PHE A 116 -12.30 10.63 6.87
C PHE A 116 -11.92 12.02 6.36
N VAL A 117 -11.20 12.79 7.17
CA VAL A 117 -10.78 14.17 6.89
C VAL A 117 -9.25 14.26 7.01
N MET A 118 -8.59 14.62 5.92
CA MET A 118 -7.14 14.83 5.89
C MET A 118 -6.83 16.32 6.08
N GLY A 119 -5.80 16.64 6.87
CA GLY A 119 -5.16 17.95 6.78
C GLY A 119 -4.37 18.07 5.46
N CYS A 120 -4.35 19.25 4.87
CA CYS A 120 -3.49 19.53 3.74
C CYS A 120 -2.61 20.74 4.05
N ARG A 121 -1.28 20.54 4.07
CA ARG A 121 -0.28 21.57 4.35
C ARG A 121 0.12 22.35 3.11
N PHE A 122 -0.15 21.80 1.93
CA PHE A 122 0.28 22.41 0.68
C PHE A 122 -0.69 23.49 0.18
N PRO A 123 -0.18 24.57 -0.48
CA PRO A 123 -1.01 25.63 -1.05
C PRO A 123 -2.07 25.12 -2.02
N ALA A 124 -1.81 24.03 -2.74
CA ALA A 124 -2.79 23.39 -3.63
C ALA A 124 -4.07 22.95 -2.93
N GLY A 125 -4.04 22.70 -1.61
CA GLY A 125 -5.19 22.41 -0.77
C GLY A 125 -5.59 23.56 0.15
N GLY A 126 -5.01 24.76 -0.04
CA GLY A 126 -5.28 25.94 0.80
C GLY A 126 -4.46 26.01 2.09
N GLY A 127 -3.54 25.05 2.31
CA GLY A 127 -2.69 25.01 3.51
C GLY A 127 -1.45 25.88 3.39
N GLU A 128 -0.68 25.95 4.48
CA GLU A 128 0.54 26.74 4.56
C GLU A 128 1.67 25.94 5.23
N ILE A 129 2.89 26.05 4.69
CA ILE A 129 4.11 25.53 5.30
C ILE A 129 4.98 26.71 5.67
N LYS A 130 5.11 26.97 6.99
CA LYS A 130 5.94 28.07 7.50
C LYS A 130 7.43 27.82 7.18
N PRO A 131 8.23 28.89 7.07
CA PRO A 131 9.68 28.77 6.86
C PRO A 131 10.33 27.88 7.93
N GLY A 132 11.16 26.91 7.49
CA GLY A 132 11.82 25.98 8.40
C GLY A 132 11.02 24.77 8.87
N ALA A 133 9.70 24.75 8.62
CA ALA A 133 8.81 23.67 9.09
C ALA A 133 8.97 22.33 8.33
N MET A 134 9.49 22.38 7.12
CA MET A 134 9.65 21.17 6.31
C MET A 134 10.99 21.22 5.54
N PRO A 135 11.82 20.16 5.60
CA PRO A 135 13.03 20.06 4.79
C PRO A 135 12.75 20.18 3.30
N PHE A 136 13.68 20.80 2.55
CA PHE A 136 13.52 21.04 1.11
C PHE A 136 13.17 19.77 0.31
N LEU A 137 13.89 18.67 0.55
CA LEU A 137 13.64 17.40 -0.14
C LEU A 137 12.25 16.83 0.16
N HIS A 138 11.74 16.99 1.38
CA HIS A 138 10.39 16.54 1.74
C HIS A 138 9.32 17.40 1.06
N ARG A 139 9.56 18.73 1.01
CA ARG A 139 8.60 19.70 0.46
C ARG A 139 8.43 19.56 -1.04
N TYR A 140 9.54 19.40 -1.79
CA TYR A 140 9.53 19.50 -3.25
C TYR A 140 9.64 18.14 -3.97
N LEU A 141 10.10 17.10 -3.29
CA LEU A 141 10.30 15.78 -3.89
C LEU A 141 9.53 14.69 -3.12
N GLY A 142 9.86 14.44 -1.86
CA GLY A 142 9.38 13.28 -1.11
C GLY A 142 7.85 13.22 -1.00
N THR A 143 7.23 14.23 -0.40
CA THR A 143 5.77 14.27 -0.23
C THR A 143 5.01 14.38 -1.55
N PRO A 144 5.39 15.24 -2.53
CA PRO A 144 4.72 15.26 -3.83
C PRO A 144 4.79 13.95 -4.58
N VAL A 145 5.96 13.28 -4.60
CA VAL A 145 6.11 11.98 -5.27
C VAL A 145 5.26 10.90 -4.60
N LEU A 146 5.31 10.79 -3.26
CA LEU A 146 4.48 9.81 -2.53
C LEU A 146 2.99 10.10 -2.71
N THR A 147 2.58 11.37 -2.73
CA THR A 147 1.20 11.77 -3.00
C THR A 147 0.76 11.36 -4.40
N ALA A 148 1.56 11.65 -5.43
CA ALA A 148 1.27 11.27 -6.81
C ALA A 148 1.18 9.74 -6.96
N LEU A 149 2.11 8.99 -6.37
CA LEU A 149 2.06 7.53 -6.37
C LEU A 149 0.81 7.00 -5.66
N GLY A 150 0.45 7.58 -4.51
CA GLY A 150 -0.78 7.22 -3.80
C GLY A 150 -2.03 7.48 -4.64
N GLN A 151 -2.10 8.62 -5.32
CA GLN A 151 -3.20 8.93 -6.25
C GLN A 151 -3.30 7.91 -7.38
N ILE A 152 -2.16 7.52 -7.97
CA ILE A 152 -2.11 6.52 -9.04
C ILE A 152 -2.49 5.12 -8.53
N PHE A 153 -1.99 4.72 -7.35
CA PHE A 153 -2.18 3.36 -6.82
C PHE A 153 -3.59 3.14 -6.27
N PHE A 154 -4.11 4.13 -5.53
CA PHE A 154 -5.36 3.97 -4.77
C PHE A 154 -6.50 4.86 -5.30
N HIS A 155 -6.27 5.63 -6.38
CA HIS A 155 -7.26 6.51 -7.02
C HIS A 155 -7.90 7.55 -6.07
N HIS A 156 -7.22 7.92 -4.97
CA HIS A 156 -7.69 8.98 -4.09
C HIS A 156 -7.39 10.38 -4.67
N ARG A 157 -8.01 11.41 -4.09
CA ARG A 157 -7.85 12.81 -4.54
C ARG A 157 -7.06 13.69 -3.56
N PHE A 158 -6.49 13.09 -2.51
CA PHE A 158 -5.72 13.85 -1.53
C PHE A 158 -4.47 14.48 -2.15
N LYS A 159 -4.19 15.71 -1.73
CA LYS A 159 -3.03 16.50 -2.18
C LYS A 159 -1.87 16.42 -1.20
N ASP A 160 -2.10 15.91 0.02
CA ASP A 160 -1.09 15.73 1.06
C ASP A 160 -1.29 14.43 1.86
N VAL A 161 -0.85 13.30 1.32
CA VAL A 161 -1.00 11.97 1.98
C VAL A 161 -0.19 11.83 3.27
N ASN A 162 0.80 12.69 3.50
CA ASN A 162 1.71 12.59 4.63
C ASN A 162 1.37 13.58 5.77
N CYS A 163 0.23 14.28 5.69
CA CYS A 163 -0.19 15.14 6.79
C CYS A 163 -0.50 14.30 8.05
N GLY A 164 0.08 14.67 9.21
CA GLY A 164 -0.13 13.99 10.48
C GLY A 164 -1.48 14.34 11.13
N MET A 165 -2.02 15.53 10.87
CA MET A 165 -3.32 15.94 11.44
C MET A 165 -4.47 15.38 10.60
N ARG A 166 -5.31 14.55 11.22
CA ARG A 166 -6.43 13.84 10.56
C ARG A 166 -7.63 13.74 11.48
N GLY A 167 -8.82 13.77 10.89
CA GLY A 167 -10.06 13.50 11.57
C GLY A 167 -10.80 12.32 10.95
N PHE A 168 -11.49 11.53 11.76
CA PHE A 168 -12.29 10.40 11.27
C PHE A 168 -13.35 9.99 12.27
N THR A 169 -14.39 9.31 11.79
CA THR A 169 -15.36 8.66 12.65
C THR A 169 -14.76 7.38 13.26
N LYS A 170 -15.15 7.06 14.50
CA LYS A 170 -14.72 5.81 15.15
C LYS A 170 -15.09 4.58 14.30
N ARG A 171 -16.28 4.59 13.69
CA ARG A 171 -16.74 3.56 12.75
C ARG A 171 -15.78 3.42 11.57
N ALA A 172 -15.40 4.52 10.92
CA ALA A 172 -14.48 4.48 9.78
C ALA A 172 -13.11 3.92 10.17
N PHE A 173 -12.62 4.23 11.36
CA PHE A 173 -11.38 3.66 11.88
C PHE A 173 -11.46 2.14 12.05
N GLU A 174 -12.56 1.64 12.61
CA GLU A 174 -12.82 0.20 12.76
C GLU A 174 -12.91 -0.50 11.40
N GLU A 175 -13.63 0.11 10.42
CA GLU A 175 -13.74 -0.41 9.05
C GLU A 175 -12.40 -0.43 8.30
N MET A 176 -11.52 0.53 8.55
CA MET A 176 -10.17 0.54 7.96
C MET A 176 -9.31 -0.61 8.44
N ALA A 177 -9.54 -1.18 9.61
CA ALA A 177 -8.84 -2.35 10.19
C ALA A 177 -7.31 -2.24 10.09
N LEU A 178 -6.74 -1.11 10.57
CA LEU A 178 -5.32 -0.80 10.48
C LEU A 178 -4.47 -1.73 11.35
N GLN A 179 -3.31 -2.15 10.85
CA GLN A 179 -2.45 -3.13 11.50
C GLN A 179 -1.01 -2.63 11.74
N SER A 180 -0.59 -1.56 11.08
CA SER A 180 0.79 -1.08 11.13
C SER A 180 1.14 -0.41 12.45
N ASP A 181 2.26 -0.82 13.06
CA ASP A 181 2.76 -0.26 14.32
C ASP A 181 3.67 0.97 14.14
N GLY A 182 4.29 1.11 12.98
CA GLY A 182 5.27 2.15 12.69
C GLY A 182 4.70 3.39 11.99
N MET A 183 5.60 4.16 11.36
CA MET A 183 5.24 5.37 10.59
C MET A 183 4.38 5.06 9.35
N GLU A 184 4.45 3.83 8.85
CA GLU A 184 3.62 3.32 7.75
C GLU A 184 2.12 3.35 8.04
N PHE A 185 1.71 3.42 9.32
CA PHE A 185 0.33 3.62 9.76
C PHE A 185 -0.34 4.80 9.02
N ALA A 186 0.41 5.89 8.82
CA ALA A 186 -0.10 7.06 8.10
C ALA A 186 -0.47 6.74 6.64
N SER A 187 0.35 5.96 5.94
CA SER A 187 0.09 5.52 4.56
C SER A 187 -0.98 4.44 4.49
N GLU A 188 -0.99 3.52 5.47
CA GLU A 188 -2.03 2.50 5.57
C GLU A 188 -3.42 3.11 5.69
N MET A 189 -3.57 4.11 6.55
CA MET A 189 -4.85 4.81 6.74
C MET A 189 -5.37 5.40 5.43
N VAL A 190 -4.52 6.09 4.66
CA VAL A 190 -4.91 6.67 3.35
C VAL A 190 -5.28 5.58 2.34
N ALA A 191 -4.45 4.54 2.25
CA ALA A 191 -4.69 3.43 1.33
C ALA A 191 -6.00 2.71 1.66
N ARG A 192 -6.24 2.38 2.93
CA ARG A 192 -7.45 1.70 3.39
C ARG A 192 -8.69 2.56 3.19
N ALA A 193 -8.64 3.86 3.59
CA ALA A 193 -9.75 4.78 3.37
C ALA A 193 -10.15 4.85 1.89
N ALA A 194 -9.17 4.89 0.97
CA ALA A 194 -9.41 4.88 -0.46
C ALA A 194 -9.97 3.54 -0.96
N MET A 195 -9.42 2.41 -0.51
CA MET A 195 -9.84 1.07 -0.94
C MET A 195 -11.27 0.74 -0.56
N ILE A 196 -11.73 1.16 0.63
CA ILE A 196 -13.12 0.95 1.09
C ILE A 196 -14.06 2.09 0.74
N ASN A 197 -13.59 3.05 -0.09
CA ASN A 197 -14.35 4.19 -0.59
C ASN A 197 -14.99 5.05 0.50
N LEU A 198 -14.27 5.33 1.59
CA LEU A 198 -14.75 6.24 2.63
C LEU A 198 -15.03 7.62 2.05
N LYS A 199 -16.12 8.25 2.50
CA LYS A 199 -16.43 9.64 2.12
C LYS A 199 -15.40 10.56 2.76
N SER A 200 -14.45 11.02 1.96
CA SER A 200 -13.25 11.71 2.42
C SER A 200 -13.16 13.14 1.86
N CYS A 201 -12.57 14.05 2.64
CA CYS A 201 -12.21 15.39 2.17
C CYS A 201 -10.87 15.84 2.75
N GLU A 202 -10.36 16.97 2.25
CA GLU A 202 -9.21 17.68 2.83
C GLU A 202 -9.64 19.01 3.43
N VAL A 203 -8.98 19.40 4.53
CA VAL A 203 -9.09 20.72 5.13
C VAL A 203 -7.71 21.38 5.19
N PRO A 204 -7.61 22.68 4.92
CA PRO A 204 -6.33 23.39 5.00
C PRO A 204 -5.81 23.40 6.42
N VAL A 205 -4.50 23.14 6.57
CA VAL A 205 -3.78 23.25 7.85
C VAL A 205 -2.44 23.95 7.66
N THR A 206 -1.97 24.59 8.73
CA THR A 206 -0.64 25.24 8.76
C THR A 206 0.36 24.32 9.44
N LEU A 207 1.49 24.10 8.77
CA LEU A 207 2.63 23.42 9.38
C LEU A 207 3.62 24.43 9.92
N HIS A 208 3.90 24.33 11.21
CA HIS A 208 4.90 25.14 11.91
C HIS A 208 6.21 24.36 12.09
N PRO A 209 7.36 25.04 12.30
CA PRO A 209 8.53 24.36 12.82
C PRO A 209 8.18 23.66 14.14
N ASP A 210 8.66 22.43 14.32
CA ASP A 210 8.47 21.72 15.59
C ASP A 210 9.12 22.50 16.74
N GLY A 211 8.49 22.45 17.91
CA GLY A 211 8.96 23.15 19.10
C GLY A 211 10.04 22.40 19.88
N ARG A 212 10.61 21.32 19.33
CA ARG A 212 11.59 20.46 19.99
C ARG A 212 13.02 20.98 19.83
N SER A 213 13.81 20.84 20.89
CA SER A 213 15.27 21.09 20.82
C SER A 213 16.05 19.93 20.21
N ARG A 214 15.47 18.72 20.15
CA ARG A 214 16.08 17.50 19.61
C ARG A 214 15.77 17.29 18.12
N ALA A 215 16.63 16.50 17.45
CA ALA A 215 16.41 16.13 16.06
C ALA A 215 15.11 15.31 15.88
N PRO A 216 14.37 15.51 14.77
CA PRO A 216 13.18 14.73 14.47
C PRO A 216 13.46 13.22 14.41
N HIS A 217 12.52 12.40 14.84
CA HIS A 217 12.64 10.94 14.74
C HIS A 217 12.61 10.44 13.29
N LEU A 218 12.15 11.25 12.35
CA LEU A 218 11.94 10.90 10.95
C LEU A 218 13.26 10.87 10.18
N ARG A 219 13.55 9.71 9.54
CA ARG A 219 14.73 9.53 8.66
C ARG A 219 14.29 9.49 7.21
N THR A 220 14.59 10.55 6.45
CA THR A 220 14.07 10.82 5.10
C THR A 220 14.04 9.59 4.16
N TRP A 221 15.19 8.97 3.92
CA TRP A 221 15.28 7.85 2.96
C TRP A 221 14.69 6.56 3.49
N ARG A 222 14.94 6.25 4.77
CA ARG A 222 14.45 5.01 5.38
C ARG A 222 12.93 5.01 5.50
N ASP A 223 12.35 6.11 5.93
CA ASP A 223 10.93 6.21 6.14
C ASP A 223 10.20 6.42 4.80
N GLY A 224 10.78 7.19 3.87
CA GLY A 224 10.28 7.27 2.49
C GLY A 224 10.21 5.91 1.80
N TRP A 225 11.27 5.08 1.94
CA TRP A 225 11.26 3.71 1.42
C TRP A 225 10.21 2.83 2.11
N ARG A 226 10.00 2.97 3.43
CA ARG A 226 8.94 2.24 4.15
C ARG A 226 7.57 2.57 3.61
N HIS A 227 7.26 3.87 3.41
CA HIS A 227 6.00 4.31 2.84
C HIS A 227 5.79 3.75 1.43
N LEU A 228 6.77 3.90 0.54
CA LEU A 228 6.70 3.37 -0.83
C LEU A 228 6.53 1.85 -0.84
N LYS A 229 7.36 1.13 -0.08
CA LYS A 229 7.27 -0.33 0.03
C LYS A 229 5.87 -0.76 0.50
N PHE A 230 5.34 -0.12 1.51
CA PHE A 230 4.03 -0.43 2.04
C PHE A 230 2.91 -0.19 1.01
N MET A 231 2.97 0.95 0.31
CA MET A 231 2.01 1.26 -0.77
C MET A 231 2.06 0.23 -1.91
N LEU A 232 3.26 -0.22 -2.31
CA LEU A 232 3.42 -1.25 -3.34
C LEU A 232 2.88 -2.60 -2.89
N LEU A 233 3.10 -3.00 -1.62
CA LEU A 233 2.58 -4.25 -1.06
C LEU A 233 1.05 -4.27 -1.02
N LEU A 234 0.41 -3.14 -0.78
CA LEU A 234 -1.06 -3.02 -0.81
C LEU A 234 -1.63 -2.84 -2.22
N CYS A 235 -0.77 -2.70 -3.23
CA CYS A 235 -1.22 -2.50 -4.61
C CYS A 235 -0.57 -3.50 -5.59
N PRO A 236 -0.95 -4.80 -5.55
CA PRO A 236 -0.41 -5.84 -6.45
C PRO A 236 -0.57 -5.49 -7.94
N ARG A 237 -1.57 -4.66 -8.27
CA ARG A 237 -1.80 -4.19 -9.65
C ARG A 237 -0.58 -3.47 -10.21
N TRP A 238 0.00 -2.53 -9.48
CA TRP A 238 1.13 -1.74 -9.95
C TRP A 238 2.47 -2.44 -9.76
N LEU A 239 2.60 -3.26 -8.73
CA LEU A 239 3.83 -4.01 -8.47
C LEU A 239 4.03 -5.17 -9.46
N TYR A 240 2.94 -5.89 -9.81
CA TYR A 240 3.02 -7.11 -10.60
C TYR A 240 2.26 -7.02 -11.92
N ARG A 241 0.96 -6.64 -11.91
CA ARG A 241 0.12 -6.79 -13.11
C ARG A 241 0.54 -5.85 -14.24
N MET A 242 0.90 -4.60 -13.97
CA MET A 242 1.32 -3.66 -15.03
C MET A 242 2.67 -4.04 -15.64
N PRO A 243 3.76 -4.25 -14.88
CA PRO A 243 5.03 -4.67 -15.47
C PRO A 243 4.93 -6.06 -16.11
N GLY A 244 4.22 -7.00 -15.48
CA GLY A 244 4.02 -8.33 -16.04
C GLY A 244 3.27 -8.31 -17.38
N LEU A 245 2.20 -7.51 -17.49
CA LEU A 245 1.46 -7.33 -18.73
C LEU A 245 2.31 -6.69 -19.82
N PHE A 246 3.07 -5.64 -19.49
CA PHE A 246 3.96 -4.97 -20.43
C PHE A 246 5.02 -5.94 -20.99
N LEU A 247 5.70 -6.69 -20.12
CA LEU A 247 6.72 -7.67 -20.53
C LEU A 247 6.10 -8.82 -21.31
N SER A 248 4.93 -9.32 -20.91
CA SER A 248 4.24 -10.40 -21.62
C SER A 248 3.80 -9.99 -23.01
N LEU A 249 3.26 -8.77 -23.18
CA LEU A 249 2.86 -8.26 -24.49
C LEU A 249 4.08 -8.02 -25.39
N LEU A 250 5.10 -7.34 -24.88
CA LEU A 250 6.34 -7.09 -25.62
C LEU A 250 7.01 -8.39 -26.03
N GLY A 251 7.22 -9.29 -25.08
CA GLY A 251 7.84 -10.60 -25.31
C GLY A 251 6.99 -11.46 -26.25
N GLY A 252 5.66 -11.49 -26.06
CA GLY A 252 4.75 -12.29 -26.88
C GLY A 252 4.68 -11.83 -28.32
N ILE A 253 4.53 -10.53 -28.56
CA ILE A 253 4.48 -9.97 -29.92
C ILE A 253 5.78 -10.24 -30.68
N MET A 254 6.92 -9.96 -30.05
CA MET A 254 8.23 -10.19 -30.67
C MET A 254 8.55 -11.68 -30.86
N THR A 255 8.18 -12.53 -29.92
CA THR A 255 8.28 -13.99 -30.06
C THR A 255 7.46 -14.48 -31.26
N LEU A 256 6.22 -14.02 -31.42
CA LEU A 256 5.35 -14.40 -32.53
C LEU A 256 5.92 -13.97 -33.89
N ILE A 257 6.42 -12.72 -33.99
CA ILE A 257 7.03 -12.21 -35.23
C ILE A 257 8.28 -13.03 -35.60
N LEU A 258 9.20 -13.17 -34.64
CA LEU A 258 10.49 -13.83 -34.89
C LEU A 258 10.37 -15.35 -35.01
N ALA A 259 9.29 -15.95 -34.54
CA ALA A 259 8.99 -17.37 -34.78
C ALA A 259 8.72 -17.67 -36.24
N ILE A 260 8.15 -16.71 -36.98
CA ILE A 260 7.77 -16.87 -38.40
C ILE A 260 8.93 -16.48 -39.33
N THR A 261 9.55 -15.31 -39.09
CA THR A 261 10.55 -14.76 -39.98
C THR A 261 11.56 -13.88 -39.23
N PRO A 262 12.85 -13.85 -39.66
CA PRO A 262 13.79 -12.86 -39.13
C PRO A 262 13.33 -11.44 -39.50
N LEU A 263 13.58 -10.48 -38.59
CA LEU A 263 13.26 -9.07 -38.78
C LEU A 263 14.51 -8.26 -39.04
N SER A 264 14.59 -7.59 -40.18
CA SER A 264 15.72 -6.71 -40.50
C SER A 264 15.33 -5.25 -40.30
N VAL A 265 16.03 -4.55 -39.40
CA VAL A 265 15.81 -3.14 -39.10
C VAL A 265 17.13 -2.38 -39.27
N GLN A 266 17.19 -1.44 -40.18
CA GLN A 266 18.37 -0.59 -40.45
C GLN A 266 19.70 -1.38 -40.62
N GLY A 267 19.65 -2.54 -41.29
CA GLY A 267 20.83 -3.37 -41.55
C GLY A 267 21.18 -4.32 -40.39
N ILE A 268 20.42 -4.32 -39.31
CA ILE A 268 20.58 -5.28 -38.19
C ILE A 268 19.51 -6.38 -38.37
N THR A 269 19.93 -7.64 -38.42
CA THR A 269 19.02 -8.78 -38.53
C THR A 269 18.77 -9.35 -37.15
N LEU A 270 17.53 -9.24 -36.69
CA LEU A 270 17.01 -9.86 -35.47
C LEU A 270 16.56 -11.29 -35.82
N ASP A 271 17.23 -12.28 -35.28
CA ASP A 271 16.98 -13.69 -35.58
C ASP A 271 16.90 -14.53 -34.30
N ILE A 272 17.34 -15.76 -34.28
CA ILE A 272 17.16 -16.75 -33.21
C ILE A 272 17.61 -16.24 -31.84
N HIS A 273 18.77 -15.60 -31.74
CA HIS A 273 19.26 -15.07 -30.46
C HIS A 273 18.26 -14.05 -29.88
N THR A 274 17.73 -13.20 -30.75
CA THR A 274 16.71 -12.22 -30.36
C THR A 274 15.38 -12.89 -29.99
N LEU A 275 14.98 -13.94 -30.72
CA LEU A 275 13.81 -14.76 -30.39
C LEU A 275 13.93 -15.33 -28.96
N MET A 276 15.07 -15.94 -28.62
CA MET A 276 15.29 -16.49 -27.28
C MET A 276 15.21 -15.42 -26.19
N VAL A 277 15.76 -14.23 -26.43
CA VAL A 277 15.65 -13.11 -25.47
C VAL A 277 14.20 -12.71 -25.26
N PHE A 278 13.40 -12.58 -26.32
CA PHE A 278 11.98 -12.22 -26.18
C PHE A 278 11.14 -13.35 -25.58
N GLN A 279 11.47 -14.60 -25.80
CA GLN A 279 10.87 -15.73 -25.06
C GLN A 279 11.15 -15.64 -23.55
N MET A 280 12.39 -15.30 -23.16
CA MET A 280 12.72 -15.05 -21.75
C MET A 280 11.93 -13.85 -21.18
N ILE A 281 11.79 -12.76 -21.94
CA ILE A 281 10.99 -11.60 -21.54
C ILE A 281 9.53 -12.00 -21.38
N LEU A 282 8.96 -12.75 -22.32
CA LEU A 282 7.61 -13.30 -22.24
C LEU A 282 7.44 -14.16 -20.99
N PHE A 283 8.34 -15.10 -20.76
CA PHE A 283 8.31 -15.97 -19.60
C PHE A 283 8.36 -15.19 -18.29
N LEU A 284 9.29 -14.25 -18.17
CA LEU A 284 9.39 -13.36 -17.00
C LEU A 284 8.10 -12.54 -16.80
N GLY A 285 7.52 -12.02 -17.87
CA GLY A 285 6.25 -11.28 -17.80
C GLY A 285 5.10 -12.14 -17.29
N LEU A 286 4.98 -13.38 -17.80
CA LEU A 286 3.98 -14.35 -17.35
C LEU A 286 4.20 -14.76 -15.88
N GLN A 287 5.46 -14.99 -15.46
CA GLN A 287 5.83 -15.27 -14.08
C GLN A 287 5.36 -14.14 -13.14
N ILE A 288 5.67 -12.89 -13.50
CA ILE A 288 5.27 -11.73 -12.72
C ILE A 288 3.74 -11.63 -12.62
N LEU A 289 3.00 -11.92 -13.70
CA LEU A 289 1.53 -11.95 -13.69
C LEU A 289 1.00 -13.04 -12.75
N LEU A 290 1.56 -14.24 -12.80
CA LEU A 290 1.19 -15.35 -11.93
C LEU A 290 1.45 -15.03 -10.46
N PHE A 291 2.64 -14.51 -10.12
CA PHE A 291 2.94 -14.04 -8.76
C PHE A 291 2.01 -12.92 -8.32
N GLY A 292 1.70 -11.99 -9.20
CA GLY A 292 0.77 -10.90 -8.91
C GLY A 292 -0.65 -11.40 -8.62
N HIS A 293 -1.09 -12.42 -9.34
CA HIS A 293 -2.39 -13.05 -9.12
C HIS A 293 -2.42 -13.78 -7.76
N LEU A 294 -1.38 -14.54 -7.48
CA LEU A 294 -1.19 -15.25 -6.22
C LEU A 294 -1.13 -14.29 -5.02
N ALA A 295 -0.34 -13.22 -5.13
CA ALA A 295 -0.22 -12.20 -4.10
C ALA A 295 -1.56 -11.50 -3.83
N SER A 296 -2.33 -11.17 -4.89
CA SER A 296 -3.66 -10.57 -4.76
C SER A 296 -4.62 -11.53 -4.06
N TYR A 297 -4.65 -12.79 -4.48
CA TYR A 297 -5.50 -13.80 -3.86
C TYR A 297 -5.21 -13.99 -2.37
N TYR A 298 -3.93 -14.11 -2.00
CA TYR A 298 -3.48 -14.21 -0.61
C TYR A 298 -3.87 -12.96 0.20
N ALA A 299 -3.67 -11.77 -0.36
CA ALA A 299 -4.00 -10.50 0.29
C ALA A 299 -5.51 -10.35 0.52
N GLU A 300 -6.35 -10.79 -0.42
CA GLU A 300 -7.82 -10.82 -0.27
C GLU A 300 -8.26 -11.78 0.83
N GLN A 301 -7.70 -12.99 0.87
CA GLN A 301 -8.03 -13.99 1.91
C GLN A 301 -7.65 -13.55 3.32
N ASN A 302 -6.59 -12.77 3.46
CA ASN A 302 -6.15 -12.24 4.74
C ASN A 302 -6.69 -10.81 5.02
N HIS A 303 -7.70 -10.37 4.29
CA HIS A 303 -8.34 -9.05 4.46
C HIS A 303 -7.35 -7.86 4.38
N LEU A 304 -6.21 -8.05 3.71
CA LEU A 304 -5.23 -6.98 3.48
C LEU A 304 -5.68 -6.02 2.38
N ILE A 305 -6.45 -6.51 1.40
CA ILE A 305 -7.09 -5.70 0.36
C ILE A 305 -8.57 -6.11 0.25
N PRO A 306 -9.45 -5.22 -0.23
CA PRO A 306 -10.85 -5.56 -0.46
C PRO A 306 -10.99 -6.71 -1.45
N PRO A 307 -12.03 -7.54 -1.32
CA PRO A 307 -12.28 -8.63 -2.25
C PRO A 307 -12.50 -8.08 -3.66
N SER A 308 -11.83 -8.69 -4.63
CA SER A 308 -12.01 -8.38 -6.04
C SER A 308 -13.40 -8.84 -6.49
N HIS A 309 -14.17 -7.99 -7.17
CA HIS A 309 -15.42 -8.40 -7.82
C HIS A 309 -15.20 -9.31 -9.05
N GLN A 310 -13.95 -9.58 -9.41
CA GLN A 310 -13.63 -10.50 -10.48
C GLN A 310 -13.87 -11.93 -9.96
N LYS A 311 -14.81 -12.64 -10.60
CA LYS A 311 -15.02 -14.07 -10.33
C LYS A 311 -13.68 -14.80 -10.44
N PRO A 312 -13.35 -15.66 -9.47
CA PRO A 312 -12.16 -16.49 -9.59
C PRO A 312 -12.22 -17.26 -10.91
N TRP A 313 -11.06 -17.49 -11.50
CA TRP A 313 -10.94 -18.41 -12.63
C TRP A 313 -11.67 -19.71 -12.27
N VAL A 314 -12.53 -20.16 -13.20
CA VAL A 314 -13.31 -21.38 -12.99
C VAL A 314 -12.32 -22.51 -12.74
N ASN A 315 -12.34 -23.05 -11.51
CA ASN A 315 -11.52 -24.15 -11.06
C ASN A 315 -10.03 -24.03 -11.51
N PRO A 316 -9.18 -23.30 -10.77
CA PRO A 316 -7.80 -23.05 -11.20
C PRO A 316 -6.99 -24.33 -11.41
N VAL A 317 -7.33 -25.43 -10.70
CA VAL A 317 -6.66 -26.72 -10.85
C VAL A 317 -6.97 -27.33 -12.21
N GLU A 318 -8.26 -27.40 -12.56
CA GLU A 318 -8.68 -28.02 -13.83
C GLU A 318 -8.25 -27.16 -15.04
N SER A 319 -8.36 -25.82 -14.94
CA SER A 319 -7.91 -24.95 -16.02
C SER A 319 -6.38 -24.98 -16.18
N GLY A 320 -5.63 -25.00 -15.08
CA GLY A 320 -4.17 -25.16 -15.09
C GLY A 320 -3.76 -26.50 -15.71
N ALA A 321 -4.41 -27.59 -15.33
CA ALA A 321 -4.15 -28.92 -15.89
C ALA A 321 -4.49 -28.99 -17.38
N LEU A 322 -5.64 -28.44 -17.79
CA LEU A 322 -6.08 -28.46 -19.19
C LEU A 322 -5.14 -27.67 -20.10
N TRP A 323 -4.95 -26.36 -19.80
CA TRP A 323 -4.10 -25.51 -20.63
C TRP A 323 -2.63 -25.89 -20.51
N GLY A 324 -2.16 -26.25 -19.33
CA GLY A 324 -0.81 -26.75 -19.13
C GLY A 324 -0.54 -28.03 -19.89
N GLY A 325 -1.46 -29.00 -19.82
CA GLY A 325 -1.39 -30.24 -20.60
C GLY A 325 -1.37 -29.99 -22.11
N LEU A 326 -2.22 -29.07 -22.60
CA LEU A 326 -2.22 -28.68 -24.02
C LEU A 326 -0.88 -28.11 -24.48
N PHE A 327 -0.30 -27.17 -23.73
CA PHE A 327 1.01 -26.61 -24.06
C PHE A 327 2.13 -27.66 -24.00
N MET A 328 2.10 -28.58 -23.04
CA MET A 328 3.05 -29.67 -22.97
C MET A 328 2.95 -30.63 -24.19
N ILE A 329 1.73 -30.99 -24.59
CA ILE A 329 1.50 -31.86 -25.74
C ILE A 329 2.00 -31.17 -27.03
N LEU A 330 1.65 -29.90 -27.23
CA LEU A 330 2.12 -29.13 -28.41
C LEU A 330 3.64 -29.00 -28.41
N GLY A 331 4.25 -28.69 -27.26
CA GLY A 331 5.71 -28.62 -27.15
C GLY A 331 6.40 -29.94 -27.38
N ALA A 332 5.88 -31.03 -26.78
CA ALA A 332 6.42 -32.39 -27.01
C ALA A 332 6.29 -32.82 -28.47
N SER A 333 5.17 -32.52 -29.12
CA SER A 333 4.97 -32.81 -30.57
C SER A 333 6.00 -32.05 -31.44
N GLY A 334 6.29 -30.79 -31.10
CA GLY A 334 7.33 -30.01 -31.80
C GLY A 334 8.76 -30.58 -31.60
N LEU A 335 9.07 -31.05 -30.37
CA LEU A 335 10.35 -31.71 -30.12
C LEU A 335 10.49 -33.04 -30.88
N ILE A 336 9.42 -33.85 -30.91
CA ILE A 336 9.41 -35.12 -31.66
C ILE A 336 9.64 -34.83 -33.16
N TYR A 337 8.93 -33.85 -33.70
CA TYR A 337 9.11 -33.44 -35.09
C TYR A 337 10.56 -32.95 -35.36
N THR A 338 11.13 -32.18 -34.46
CA THR A 338 12.54 -31.74 -34.60
C THR A 338 13.51 -32.93 -34.54
N PHE A 339 13.22 -33.94 -33.71
CA PHE A 339 13.99 -35.18 -33.63
C PHE A 339 13.88 -36.01 -34.91
N ASP A 340 12.69 -36.12 -35.50
CA ASP A 340 12.49 -36.82 -36.77
C ASP A 340 13.25 -36.14 -37.92
N LEU A 341 13.22 -34.80 -37.99
CA LEU A 341 14.05 -34.06 -38.96
C LEU A 341 15.54 -34.37 -38.80
N TRP A 342 16.02 -34.47 -37.58
CA TRP A 342 17.42 -34.82 -37.27
C TRP A 342 17.76 -36.26 -37.69
N ARG A 343 16.84 -37.20 -37.46
CA ARG A 343 16.97 -38.58 -37.90
C ARG A 343 17.03 -38.71 -39.43
N ASP A 344 16.19 -37.96 -40.14
CA ASP A 344 16.10 -38.01 -41.61
C ASP A 344 17.40 -37.54 -42.32
N VAL A 345 18.16 -36.64 -41.66
CA VAL A 345 19.51 -36.27 -42.14
C VAL A 345 20.62 -37.15 -41.58
N GLY A 346 20.27 -38.33 -41.04
CA GLY A 346 21.25 -39.27 -40.50
C GLY A 346 22.00 -38.76 -39.26
N PHE A 347 21.37 -37.95 -38.41
CA PHE A 347 21.95 -37.30 -37.25
C PHE A 347 23.08 -36.32 -37.56
N GLY A 348 23.16 -35.85 -38.81
CA GLY A 348 24.07 -34.81 -39.26
C GLY A 348 23.69 -33.41 -38.85
N PRO A 349 24.42 -32.38 -39.34
CA PRO A 349 24.11 -30.99 -39.05
C PRO A 349 22.76 -30.60 -39.65
N LEU A 350 21.91 -29.96 -38.80
CA LEU A 350 20.63 -29.39 -39.21
C LEU A 350 20.78 -27.95 -39.68
N GLU A 351 19.83 -27.48 -40.50
CA GLU A 351 19.71 -26.06 -40.82
C GLU A 351 19.32 -25.28 -39.55
N THR A 352 20.29 -24.55 -39.03
CA THR A 352 20.22 -23.94 -37.68
C THR A 352 19.05 -22.98 -37.53
N SER A 353 18.75 -22.18 -38.56
CA SER A 353 17.76 -21.12 -38.45
C SER A 353 16.34 -21.64 -38.24
N GLN A 354 15.92 -22.66 -38.96
CA GLN A 354 14.54 -23.19 -38.86
C GLN A 354 14.36 -24.13 -37.68
N THR A 355 15.32 -25.05 -37.51
CA THR A 355 15.21 -26.09 -36.46
C THR A 355 15.33 -25.54 -35.05
N LEU A 356 16.23 -24.57 -34.80
CA LEU A 356 16.34 -23.92 -33.49
C LEU A 356 15.12 -23.05 -33.12
N ARG A 357 14.44 -22.45 -34.10
CA ARG A 357 13.19 -21.74 -33.83
C ARG A 357 12.11 -22.69 -33.30
N LEU A 358 11.87 -23.77 -34.01
CA LEU A 358 10.88 -24.76 -33.60
C LEU A 358 11.25 -25.40 -32.25
N PHE A 359 12.52 -25.74 -32.07
CA PHE A 359 13.04 -26.33 -30.83
C PHE A 359 12.83 -25.38 -29.65
N SER A 360 13.20 -24.10 -29.76
CA SER A 360 13.05 -23.13 -28.69
C SER A 360 11.58 -22.88 -28.31
N ILE A 361 10.67 -22.78 -29.30
CA ILE A 361 9.24 -22.64 -29.07
C ILE A 361 8.66 -23.87 -28.38
N SER A 362 9.11 -25.06 -28.78
CA SER A 362 8.65 -26.33 -28.21
C SER A 362 9.07 -26.47 -26.74
N ILE A 363 10.32 -26.16 -26.40
CA ILE A 363 10.80 -26.14 -25.02
C ILE A 363 10.02 -25.09 -24.20
N PHE A 364 9.84 -23.88 -24.75
CA PHE A 364 9.08 -22.83 -24.09
C PHE A 364 7.64 -23.29 -23.78
N GLY A 365 6.98 -23.99 -24.71
CA GLY A 365 5.65 -24.55 -24.52
C GLY A 365 5.61 -25.57 -23.37
N ILE A 366 6.59 -26.48 -23.29
CA ILE A 366 6.67 -27.48 -22.20
C ILE A 366 6.88 -26.77 -20.84
N ILE A 367 7.80 -25.82 -20.76
CA ILE A 367 8.09 -25.10 -19.51
C ILE A 367 6.83 -24.34 -19.04
N LEU A 368 6.18 -23.61 -19.95
CA LEU A 368 4.94 -22.88 -19.65
C LEU A 368 3.83 -23.84 -19.23
N GLY A 369 3.71 -24.99 -19.88
CA GLY A 369 2.72 -26.01 -19.56
C GLY A 369 2.89 -26.57 -18.15
N LEU A 370 4.11 -26.96 -17.78
CA LEU A 370 4.44 -27.41 -16.44
C LEU A 370 4.10 -26.35 -15.39
N GLU A 371 4.46 -25.12 -15.66
CA GLU A 371 4.20 -24.01 -14.76
C GLU A 371 2.72 -23.78 -14.51
N LEU A 372 1.90 -23.75 -15.57
CA LEU A 372 0.44 -23.59 -15.45
C LEU A 372 -0.18 -24.70 -14.59
N ILE A 373 0.31 -25.95 -14.71
CA ILE A 373 -0.15 -27.06 -13.88
C ILE A 373 0.20 -26.80 -12.42
N PHE A 374 1.46 -26.51 -12.09
CA PHE A 374 1.87 -26.31 -10.71
C PHE A 374 1.21 -25.10 -10.06
N VAL A 375 1.06 -24.00 -10.79
CA VAL A 375 0.35 -22.81 -10.31
C VAL A 375 -1.12 -23.11 -10.07
N GLY A 376 -1.77 -23.88 -10.95
CA GLY A 376 -3.15 -24.33 -10.75
C GLY A 376 -3.32 -25.10 -9.44
N PHE A 377 -2.44 -26.05 -9.14
CA PHE A 377 -2.45 -26.78 -7.86
C PHE A 377 -2.18 -25.87 -6.66
N LEU A 378 -1.27 -24.90 -6.77
CA LEU A 378 -0.98 -23.95 -5.71
C LEU A 378 -2.20 -23.09 -5.38
N PHE A 379 -2.94 -22.60 -6.38
CA PHE A 379 -4.22 -21.90 -6.17
C PHE A 379 -5.27 -22.80 -5.51
N GLY A 380 -5.36 -24.05 -5.92
CA GLY A 380 -6.25 -25.02 -5.29
C GLY A 380 -5.96 -25.22 -3.81
N LEU A 381 -4.68 -25.30 -3.45
CA LEU A 381 -4.26 -25.38 -2.04
C LEU A 381 -4.69 -24.17 -1.22
N PHE A 382 -4.49 -22.96 -1.75
CA PHE A 382 -4.93 -21.74 -1.06
C PHE A 382 -6.45 -21.64 -0.92
N ASP A 383 -7.21 -22.09 -1.93
CA ASP A 383 -8.68 -22.12 -1.84
C ASP A 383 -9.16 -23.06 -0.73
N LEU A 384 -8.52 -24.22 -0.57
CA LEU A 384 -8.80 -25.14 0.52
C LEU A 384 -8.51 -24.53 1.90
N MET A 385 -7.36 -23.82 2.04
CA MET A 385 -7.02 -23.12 3.28
C MET A 385 -8.00 -22.00 3.61
N GLY A 386 -8.45 -21.22 2.62
CA GLY A 386 -9.40 -20.13 2.79
C GLY A 386 -10.78 -20.60 3.24
N LYS A 387 -11.25 -21.74 2.74
CA LYS A 387 -12.52 -22.36 3.18
C LYS A 387 -12.44 -22.80 4.64
N ARG A 388 -11.36 -23.42 5.05
CA ARG A 388 -11.17 -23.90 6.44
C ARG A 388 -11.18 -22.76 7.47
N ASN A 389 -10.62 -21.59 7.12
CA ASN A 389 -10.62 -20.43 8.01
C ASN A 389 -12.01 -19.81 8.19
N LYS A 390 -12.90 -19.91 7.18
CA LYS A 390 -14.28 -19.42 7.28
C LYS A 390 -15.16 -20.29 8.18
N ASP A 391 -14.88 -21.59 8.24
CA ASP A 391 -15.64 -22.53 9.09
C ASP A 391 -15.25 -22.46 10.57
N HIS A 392 -14.17 -21.77 10.91
CA HIS A 392 -13.67 -21.61 12.28
C HIS A 392 -13.84 -20.18 12.86
N THR A 393 -14.46 -19.26 12.12
CA THR A 393 -14.92 -17.97 12.68
C THR A 393 -16.30 -18.15 13.27
N PRO A 394 -16.47 -17.98 14.63
CA PRO A 394 -17.76 -18.13 15.32
C PRO A 394 -18.77 -17.08 14.91
#